data_a0b166a325af1e635264cfc3ccb4feba
#
_entry.id   a0b166a325af1e635264cfc3ccb4feba
#
_cell.length_a   1.000
_cell.length_b   1.000
_cell.length_c   1.000
_cell.angle_alpha   90.00
_cell.angle_beta   90.00
_cell.angle_gamma   90.00
#
_symmetry.space_group_name_H-M   'P 1'
#
loop_
_entity.id
_entity.type
_entity.pdbx_description
1 polymer ?
#
loop_
_entity_poly.entity_id
_entity_poly.type
_entity_poly.pdbx_seq_one_letter_code
_entity_poly.pdbx_strand_id
1 'polypeptide(L)'
;MITFLVCLALLVAAYFTYGRYLERLVGIDPAAPTPCSRLYDGVDYVPLPRWRIFLIQLLNIAGLGPIFGAVLGAAYGPVAFLWITFGGIFMGAAHDFIAGVISLRHDGASLPETAGVYLGGGMKLVMRLFSAGLMILVGAVFLSQPASLIANRLDVPALEGIAFGGFSWLLLIVLGVILVYYIAATLLPVDKIIGRIYPVFGFALL
;
A
#
# COMPACT_ATOMS: atom_id res chain seq x y z
N MET A 1 -1.19 -4.64 27.43
CA MET A 1 -2.36 -5.34 26.85
C MET A 1 -3.63 -4.50 26.86
N ILE A 2 -3.99 -3.85 27.96
CA ILE A 2 -5.23 -3.02 28.05
C ILE A 2 -5.21 -1.90 26.99
N THR A 3 -4.11 -1.17 26.86
CA THR A 3 -3.95 -0.09 25.85
C THR A 3 -4.20 -0.60 24.41
N PHE A 4 -3.63 -1.73 24.07
CA PHE A 4 -3.84 -2.36 22.75
C PHE A 4 -5.33 -2.68 22.51
N LEU A 5 -5.98 -3.32 23.47
CA LEU A 5 -7.40 -3.68 23.35
C LEU A 5 -8.30 -2.44 23.25
N VAL A 6 -8.00 -1.38 24.01
CA VAL A 6 -8.72 -0.09 23.92
C VAL A 6 -8.54 0.53 22.54
N CYS A 7 -7.31 0.59 22.01
CA CYS A 7 -7.05 1.13 20.69
C CYS A 7 -7.74 0.32 19.60
N LEU A 8 -7.72 -1.01 19.69
CA LEU A 8 -8.44 -1.88 18.76
C LEU A 8 -9.96 -1.64 18.81
N ALA A 9 -10.52 -1.53 19.99
CA ALA A 9 -11.95 -1.22 20.18
C ALA A 9 -12.31 0.15 19.60
N LEU A 10 -11.44 1.16 19.76
CA LEU A 10 -11.62 2.49 19.16
C LEU A 10 -11.58 2.44 17.63
N LEU A 11 -10.68 1.69 17.04
CA LEU A 11 -10.61 1.50 15.56
C LEU A 11 -11.89 0.86 15.04
N VAL A 12 -12.38 -0.19 15.70
CA VAL A 12 -13.65 -0.86 15.34
C VAL A 12 -14.84 0.08 15.51
N ALA A 13 -14.92 0.82 16.64
CA ALA A 13 -15.96 1.79 16.86
C ALA A 13 -15.94 2.93 15.82
N ALA A 14 -14.76 3.41 15.45
CA ALA A 14 -14.59 4.43 14.42
C ALA A 14 -15.07 3.95 13.04
N TYR A 15 -14.87 2.70 12.70
CA TYR A 15 -15.41 2.13 11.47
C TYR A 15 -16.94 2.27 11.37
N PHE A 16 -17.65 1.96 12.46
CA PHE A 16 -19.12 2.04 12.50
C PHE A 16 -19.67 3.45 12.71
N THR A 17 -18.91 4.36 13.26
CA THR A 17 -19.36 5.74 13.57
C THR A 17 -18.80 6.73 12.54
N TYR A 18 -17.49 6.91 12.54
CA TYR A 18 -16.80 7.88 11.69
C TYR A 18 -16.86 7.47 10.20
N GLY A 19 -16.75 6.18 9.89
CA GLY A 19 -16.92 5.66 8.54
C GLY A 19 -18.30 6.01 7.96
N ARG A 20 -19.39 5.79 8.72
CA ARG A 20 -20.74 6.19 8.30
C ARG A 20 -20.92 7.70 8.18
N TYR A 21 -20.25 8.47 9.03
CA TYR A 21 -20.24 9.93 8.88
C TYR A 21 -19.60 10.35 7.57
N LEU A 22 -18.45 9.78 7.21
CA LEU A 22 -17.77 10.04 5.94
C LEU A 22 -18.62 9.61 4.73
N GLU A 23 -19.26 8.44 4.78
CA GLU A 23 -20.20 7.99 3.74
C GLU A 23 -21.29 9.03 3.45
N ARG A 24 -21.90 9.55 4.52
CA ARG A 24 -22.96 10.58 4.40
C ARG A 24 -22.41 11.91 3.91
N LEU A 25 -21.24 12.31 4.41
CA LEU A 25 -20.58 13.57 4.03
C LEU A 25 -20.24 13.60 2.53
N VAL A 26 -19.73 12.47 2.03
CA VAL A 26 -19.32 12.35 0.62
C VAL A 26 -20.52 12.06 -0.30
N GLY A 27 -21.67 11.63 0.26
CA GLY A 27 -22.88 11.35 -0.49
C GLY A 27 -22.70 10.17 -1.45
N ILE A 28 -22.41 8.99 -0.90
CA ILE A 28 -22.27 7.77 -1.68
C ILE A 28 -23.66 7.28 -2.10
N ASP A 29 -23.81 7.03 -3.39
CA ASP A 29 -24.99 6.34 -3.93
C ASP A 29 -24.64 4.86 -4.17
N PRO A 30 -25.22 3.94 -3.37
CA PRO A 30 -24.95 2.50 -3.54
C PRO A 30 -25.49 1.93 -4.85
N ALA A 31 -26.41 2.63 -5.51
CA ALA A 31 -26.99 2.22 -6.79
C ALA A 31 -26.19 2.70 -8.00
N ALA A 32 -25.26 3.64 -7.80
CA ALA A 32 -24.45 4.17 -8.89
C ALA A 32 -23.54 3.08 -9.49
N PRO A 33 -23.54 2.91 -10.83
CA PRO A 33 -22.68 1.92 -11.47
C PRO A 33 -21.21 2.32 -11.31
N THR A 34 -20.40 1.37 -10.87
CA THR A 34 -18.95 1.56 -10.74
C THR A 34 -18.27 1.60 -12.12
N PRO A 35 -17.08 2.24 -12.26
CA PRO A 35 -16.35 2.27 -13.55
C PRO A 35 -16.13 0.88 -14.15
N CYS A 36 -15.84 -0.13 -13.34
CA CYS A 36 -15.64 -1.49 -13.83
C CYS A 36 -16.89 -2.14 -14.43
N SER A 37 -18.11 -1.69 -14.09
CA SER A 37 -19.35 -2.15 -14.72
C SER A 37 -19.74 -1.33 -15.93
N ARG A 38 -19.37 -0.03 -15.94
CA ARG A 38 -19.73 0.92 -17.01
C ARG A 38 -18.73 0.89 -18.18
N LEU A 39 -17.44 0.77 -17.88
CA LEU A 39 -16.32 0.83 -18.83
C LEU A 39 -15.64 -0.53 -19.02
N TYR A 40 -16.36 -1.63 -18.76
CA TYR A 40 -15.80 -2.97 -18.84
C TYR A 40 -15.08 -3.22 -20.18
N ASP A 41 -13.78 -3.51 -20.12
CA ASP A 41 -12.93 -3.81 -21.28
C ASP A 41 -12.20 -5.16 -21.16
N GLY A 42 -12.31 -5.81 -20.01
CA GLY A 42 -11.68 -7.10 -19.74
C GLY A 42 -10.18 -7.03 -19.43
N VAL A 43 -9.59 -5.84 -19.41
CA VAL A 43 -8.16 -5.60 -19.14
C VAL A 43 -7.98 -4.66 -17.95
N ASP A 44 -8.39 -3.40 -18.07
CA ASP A 44 -8.23 -2.38 -17.03
C ASP A 44 -9.46 -2.31 -16.11
N TYR A 45 -10.65 -2.54 -16.64
CA TYR A 45 -11.92 -2.47 -15.93
C TYR A 45 -12.54 -3.86 -15.80
N VAL A 46 -12.10 -4.60 -14.79
CA VAL A 46 -12.59 -5.97 -14.53
C VAL A 46 -13.32 -6.03 -13.19
N PRO A 47 -14.59 -6.50 -13.14
CA PRO A 47 -15.29 -6.67 -11.88
C PRO A 47 -14.68 -7.80 -11.06
N LEU A 48 -14.35 -7.50 -9.82
CA LEU A 48 -13.83 -8.48 -8.86
C LEU A 48 -14.84 -8.72 -7.73
N PRO A 49 -14.90 -9.93 -7.17
CA PRO A 49 -15.71 -10.21 -6.00
C PRO A 49 -15.19 -9.43 -4.78
N ARG A 50 -16.09 -8.97 -3.91
CA ARG A 50 -15.80 -8.08 -2.77
C ARG A 50 -14.66 -8.58 -1.88
N TRP A 51 -14.60 -9.88 -1.60
CA TRP A 51 -13.56 -10.47 -0.78
C TRP A 51 -12.16 -10.36 -1.40
N ARG A 52 -12.05 -10.45 -2.74
CA ARG A 52 -10.76 -10.24 -3.42
C ARG A 52 -10.32 -8.80 -3.37
N ILE A 53 -11.26 -7.85 -3.56
CA ILE A 53 -10.97 -6.41 -3.42
C ILE A 53 -10.47 -6.13 -2.01
N PHE A 54 -11.14 -6.68 -0.97
CA PHE A 54 -10.72 -6.54 0.41
C PHE A 54 -9.29 -7.06 0.64
N LEU A 55 -8.97 -8.26 0.16
CA LEU A 55 -7.63 -8.85 0.31
C LEU A 55 -6.55 -8.05 -0.44
N ILE A 56 -6.85 -7.57 -1.65
CA ILE A 56 -5.92 -6.73 -2.41
C ILE A 56 -5.63 -5.44 -1.64
N GLN A 57 -6.65 -4.78 -1.12
CA GLN A 57 -6.49 -3.56 -0.33
C GLN A 57 -5.73 -3.81 0.98
N LEU A 58 -6.05 -4.89 1.68
CA LEU A 58 -5.34 -5.30 2.88
C LEU A 58 -3.84 -5.50 2.61
N LEU A 59 -3.49 -6.20 1.54
CA LEU A 59 -2.09 -6.46 1.17
C LEU A 59 -1.36 -5.19 0.70
N ASN A 60 -2.06 -4.28 0.03
CA ASN A 60 -1.49 -2.99 -0.36
C ASN A 60 -1.16 -2.12 0.86
N ILE A 61 -1.99 -2.17 1.90
CA ILE A 61 -1.78 -1.44 3.16
C ILE A 61 -0.75 -2.16 4.04
N ALA A 62 -0.84 -3.48 4.15
CA ALA A 62 0.06 -4.30 4.96
C ALA A 62 1.47 -4.46 4.36
N GLY A 63 2.03 -3.36 3.87
CA GLY A 63 3.38 -3.31 3.31
C GLY A 63 4.47 -3.17 4.38
N LEU A 64 5.71 -3.02 3.94
CA LEU A 64 6.88 -2.88 4.81
C LEU A 64 6.77 -1.66 5.75
N GLY A 65 6.21 -0.55 5.26
CA GLY A 65 6.04 0.68 6.05
C GLY A 65 5.24 0.46 7.34
N PRO A 66 4.00 -0.03 7.28
CA PRO A 66 3.20 -0.32 8.47
C PRO A 66 3.82 -1.32 9.43
N ILE A 67 4.50 -2.36 8.93
CA ILE A 67 5.16 -3.37 9.77
C ILE A 67 6.36 -2.75 10.49
N PHE A 68 7.31 -2.19 9.77
CA PHE A 68 8.50 -1.58 10.36
C PHE A 68 8.19 -0.31 11.14
N GLY A 69 7.21 0.47 10.67
CA GLY A 69 6.74 1.65 11.38
C GLY A 69 6.17 1.33 12.76
N ALA A 70 5.41 0.25 12.89
CA ALA A 70 4.90 -0.22 14.18
C ALA A 70 6.03 -0.70 15.10
N VAL A 71 6.99 -1.45 14.57
CA VAL A 71 8.18 -1.93 15.31
C VAL A 71 9.03 -0.76 15.79
N LEU A 72 9.33 0.22 14.93
CA LEU A 72 10.06 1.43 15.30
C LEU A 72 9.26 2.28 16.29
N GLY A 73 7.94 2.37 16.10
CA GLY A 73 7.04 3.05 17.01
C GLY A 73 7.08 2.49 18.44
N ALA A 74 7.29 1.19 18.58
CA ALA A 74 7.41 0.54 19.89
C ALA A 74 8.58 1.10 20.72
N ALA A 75 9.64 1.60 20.09
CA ALA A 75 10.75 2.26 20.76
C ALA A 75 10.35 3.58 21.46
N TYR A 76 9.27 4.21 21.03
CA TYR A 76 8.71 5.44 21.62
C TYR A 76 7.64 5.15 22.69
N GLY A 77 7.41 3.89 23.00
CA GLY A 77 6.48 3.46 24.03
C GLY A 77 4.99 3.66 23.68
N PRO A 78 4.10 3.81 24.70
CA PRO A 78 2.65 3.84 24.49
C PRO A 78 2.11 4.99 23.62
N VAL A 79 2.89 6.04 23.41
CA VAL A 79 2.52 7.19 22.55
C VAL A 79 2.30 6.76 21.10
N ALA A 80 3.02 5.71 20.63
CA ALA A 80 2.82 5.15 19.31
C ALA A 80 1.39 4.67 19.07
N PHE A 81 0.72 4.11 20.08
CA PHE A 81 -0.68 3.68 19.97
C PHE A 81 -1.64 4.82 19.71
N LEU A 82 -1.38 6.01 20.27
CA LEU A 82 -2.20 7.20 20.00
C LEU A 82 -2.09 7.60 18.53
N TRP A 83 -0.88 7.64 17.99
CA TRP A 83 -0.66 7.97 16.58
C TRP A 83 -1.27 6.91 15.65
N ILE A 84 -1.08 5.63 15.92
CA ILE A 84 -1.65 4.54 15.11
C ILE A 84 -3.18 4.63 15.14
N THR A 85 -3.78 4.86 16.31
CA THR A 85 -5.24 4.88 16.44
C THR A 85 -5.83 6.15 15.84
N PHE A 86 -5.45 7.33 16.32
CA PHE A 86 -6.07 8.58 15.87
C PHE A 86 -5.60 8.98 14.47
N GLY A 87 -4.31 8.81 14.16
CA GLY A 87 -3.79 9.02 12.82
C GLY A 87 -4.42 8.08 11.79
N GLY A 88 -4.59 6.79 12.15
CA GLY A 88 -5.26 5.81 11.31
C GLY A 88 -6.73 6.16 11.06
N ILE A 89 -7.46 6.61 12.08
CA ILE A 89 -8.89 6.97 11.94
C ILE A 89 -9.06 8.27 11.14
N PHE A 90 -8.47 9.37 11.62
CA PHE A 90 -8.79 10.71 11.10
C PHE A 90 -7.99 11.09 9.86
N MET A 91 -6.79 10.56 9.68
CA MET A 91 -5.95 10.86 8.52
C MET A 91 -5.94 9.70 7.52
N GLY A 92 -5.48 8.51 7.90
CA GLY A 92 -5.32 7.39 6.99
C GLY A 92 -6.63 6.93 6.36
N ALA A 93 -7.57 6.46 7.18
CA ALA A 93 -8.83 5.92 6.69
C ALA A 93 -9.69 6.97 5.97
N ALA A 94 -9.72 8.21 6.48
CA ALA A 94 -10.46 9.30 5.82
C ALA A 94 -9.85 9.66 4.46
N HIS A 95 -8.52 9.79 4.39
CA HIS A 95 -7.81 10.06 3.14
C HIS A 95 -8.07 8.98 2.10
N ASP A 96 -7.87 7.72 2.46
CA ASP A 96 -7.99 6.60 1.51
C ASP A 96 -9.43 6.44 1.03
N PHE A 97 -10.40 6.60 1.93
CA PHE A 97 -11.81 6.53 1.59
C PHE A 97 -12.22 7.66 0.63
N ILE A 98 -11.88 8.92 0.95
CA ILE A 98 -12.24 10.07 0.12
C ILE A 98 -11.52 10.00 -1.23
N ALA A 99 -10.22 9.68 -1.24
CA ALA A 99 -9.43 9.53 -2.46
C ALA A 99 -10.01 8.41 -3.35
N GLY A 100 -10.40 7.29 -2.77
CA GLY A 100 -11.06 6.19 -3.48
C GLY A 100 -12.39 6.60 -4.10
N VAL A 101 -13.24 7.32 -3.36
CA VAL A 101 -14.53 7.81 -3.90
C VAL A 101 -14.33 8.84 -5.02
N ILE A 102 -13.39 9.77 -4.86
CA ILE A 102 -13.06 10.74 -5.91
C ILE A 102 -12.57 10.00 -7.16
N SER A 103 -11.67 9.04 -7.02
CA SER A 103 -11.19 8.23 -8.12
C SER A 103 -12.32 7.49 -8.84
N LEU A 104 -13.22 6.85 -8.09
CA LEU A 104 -14.40 6.17 -8.67
C LEU A 104 -15.33 7.12 -9.44
N ARG A 105 -15.52 8.35 -8.96
CA ARG A 105 -16.32 9.38 -9.65
C ARG A 105 -15.67 9.90 -10.93
N HIS A 106 -14.37 9.74 -11.06
CA HIS A 106 -13.56 10.13 -12.23
C HIS A 106 -12.99 8.91 -12.97
N ASP A 107 -13.79 7.86 -13.09
CA ASP A 107 -13.48 6.67 -13.91
C ASP A 107 -12.18 5.93 -13.52
N GLY A 108 -11.85 5.95 -12.24
CA GLY A 108 -10.61 5.33 -11.75
C GLY A 108 -9.38 6.21 -11.93
N ALA A 109 -9.57 7.53 -12.15
CA ALA A 109 -8.45 8.46 -12.32
C ALA A 109 -7.46 8.43 -11.16
N SER A 110 -6.18 8.55 -11.49
CA SER A 110 -5.10 8.62 -10.51
C SER A 110 -5.12 9.93 -9.70
N LEU A 111 -4.46 9.95 -8.55
CA LEU A 111 -4.37 11.15 -7.71
C LEU A 111 -3.85 12.39 -8.45
N PRO A 112 -2.80 12.32 -9.29
CA PRO A 112 -2.37 13.46 -10.11
C PRO A 112 -3.43 13.93 -11.11
N GLU A 113 -4.22 13.04 -11.66
CA GLU A 113 -5.27 13.38 -12.62
C GLU A 113 -6.43 14.08 -11.93
N THR A 114 -6.87 13.55 -10.79
CA THR A 114 -7.91 14.20 -9.97
C THR A 114 -7.45 15.57 -9.46
N ALA A 115 -6.19 15.70 -9.03
CA ALA A 115 -5.62 16.99 -8.69
C ALA A 115 -5.65 17.97 -9.87
N GLY A 116 -5.41 17.49 -11.09
CA GLY A 116 -5.50 18.28 -12.30
C GLY A 116 -6.90 18.80 -12.60
N VAL A 117 -7.92 18.00 -12.31
CA VAL A 117 -9.34 18.40 -12.49
C VAL A 117 -9.72 19.52 -11.52
N TYR A 118 -9.34 19.42 -10.25
CA TYR A 118 -9.77 20.36 -9.22
C TYR A 118 -8.84 21.57 -9.05
N LEU A 119 -7.54 21.41 -9.28
CA LEU A 119 -6.51 22.41 -8.98
C LEU A 119 -5.77 22.92 -10.23
N GLY A 120 -6.10 22.36 -11.40
CA GLY A 120 -5.53 22.80 -12.67
C GLY A 120 -4.25 22.08 -13.09
N GLY A 121 -3.80 22.40 -14.33
CA GLY A 121 -2.70 21.68 -15.01
C GLY A 121 -1.35 21.78 -14.33
N GLY A 122 -1.06 22.92 -13.70
CA GLY A 122 0.19 23.10 -12.94
C GLY A 122 0.28 22.14 -11.76
N MET A 123 -0.78 22.01 -10.98
CA MET A 123 -0.84 21.06 -9.86
C MET A 123 -0.79 19.59 -10.34
N LYS A 124 -1.39 19.29 -11.48
CA LYS A 124 -1.27 17.96 -12.11
C LYS A 124 0.19 17.58 -12.36
N LEU A 125 1.00 18.52 -12.89
CA LEU A 125 2.41 18.28 -13.14
C LEU A 125 3.18 18.09 -11.84
N VAL A 126 2.98 18.95 -10.84
CA VAL A 126 3.62 18.83 -9.52
C VAL A 126 3.30 17.48 -8.89
N MET A 127 2.03 17.08 -8.89
CA MET A 127 1.59 15.80 -8.33
C MET A 127 2.16 14.59 -9.10
N ARG A 128 2.30 14.68 -10.42
CA ARG A 128 2.95 13.63 -11.23
C ARG A 128 4.42 13.47 -10.87
N LEU A 129 5.17 14.56 -10.77
CA LEU A 129 6.57 14.53 -10.38
C LEU A 129 6.76 14.01 -8.96
N PHE A 130 5.93 14.46 -8.03
CA PHE A 130 5.91 13.98 -6.66
C PHE A 130 5.61 12.48 -6.59
N SER A 131 4.57 12.03 -7.28
CA SER A 131 4.20 10.60 -7.33
C SER A 131 5.31 9.74 -7.96
N ALA A 132 5.94 10.22 -9.03
CA ALA A 132 7.07 9.51 -9.65
C ALA A 132 8.25 9.39 -8.67
N GLY A 133 8.62 10.48 -8.00
CA GLY A 133 9.66 10.46 -6.96
C GLY A 133 9.33 9.53 -5.81
N LEU A 134 8.08 9.57 -5.33
CA LEU A 134 7.60 8.68 -4.28
C LEU A 134 7.68 7.21 -4.70
N MET A 135 7.25 6.87 -5.91
CA MET A 135 7.31 5.50 -6.44
C MET A 135 8.75 4.97 -6.51
N ILE A 136 9.71 5.81 -6.91
CA ILE A 136 11.13 5.44 -6.92
C ILE A 136 11.62 5.16 -5.50
N LEU A 137 11.31 6.02 -4.53
CA LEU A 137 11.70 5.84 -3.13
C LEU A 137 11.08 4.59 -2.51
N VAL A 138 9.78 4.37 -2.75
CA VAL A 138 9.08 3.17 -2.29
C VAL A 138 9.69 1.92 -2.93
N GLY A 139 9.95 1.94 -4.23
CA GLY A 139 10.63 0.84 -4.94
C GLY A 139 12.00 0.53 -4.35
N ALA A 140 12.79 1.55 -4.01
CA ALA A 140 14.08 1.38 -3.35
C ALA A 140 13.97 0.70 -1.97
N VAL A 141 12.95 1.07 -1.18
CA VAL A 141 12.69 0.44 0.14
C VAL A 141 12.29 -1.03 -0.04
N PHE A 142 11.37 -1.31 -0.97
CA PHE A 142 10.93 -2.68 -1.26
C PHE A 142 12.04 -3.57 -1.83
N LEU A 143 13.05 -2.99 -2.46
CA LEU A 143 14.22 -3.69 -2.93
C LEU A 143 15.24 -3.92 -1.79
N SER A 144 15.57 -2.88 -1.02
CA SER A 144 16.66 -2.89 -0.04
C SER A 144 16.31 -3.64 1.24
N GLN A 145 15.09 -3.51 1.75
CA GLN A 145 14.69 -4.13 3.03
C GLN A 145 14.69 -5.67 2.98
N PRO A 146 14.03 -6.33 2.01
CA PRO A 146 14.10 -7.78 1.89
C PRO A 146 15.52 -8.26 1.61
N ALA A 147 16.29 -7.53 0.78
CA ALA A 147 17.68 -7.90 0.48
C ALA A 147 18.54 -7.89 1.74
N SER A 148 18.41 -6.85 2.57
CA SER A 148 19.13 -6.76 3.83
C SER A 148 18.75 -7.86 4.83
N LEU A 149 17.44 -8.17 4.92
CA LEU A 149 16.97 -9.24 5.79
C LEU A 149 17.51 -10.61 5.37
N ILE A 150 17.54 -10.90 4.07
CA ILE A 150 18.05 -12.14 3.52
C ILE A 150 19.58 -12.21 3.71
N ALA A 151 20.30 -11.15 3.33
CA ALA A 151 21.76 -11.10 3.44
C ALA A 151 22.23 -11.26 4.89
N ASN A 152 21.52 -10.64 5.86
CA ASN A 152 21.85 -10.75 7.29
C ASN A 152 21.52 -12.12 7.90
N ARG A 153 20.75 -12.97 7.21
CA ARG A 153 20.39 -14.32 7.65
C ARG A 153 21.23 -15.41 7.00
N LEU A 154 21.79 -15.11 5.84
CA LEU A 154 22.68 -16.02 5.13
C LEU A 154 24.11 -15.77 5.58
N ASP A 155 24.68 -16.73 6.31
CA ASP A 155 26.08 -16.74 6.70
C ASP A 155 26.89 -17.41 5.56
N VAL A 156 27.46 -16.59 4.68
CA VAL A 156 28.27 -17.05 3.54
C VAL A 156 29.65 -16.39 3.61
N PRO A 157 30.61 -17.01 4.33
CA PRO A 157 31.93 -16.41 4.58
C PRO A 157 32.67 -15.98 3.31
N ALA A 158 32.45 -16.67 2.20
CA ALA A 158 33.08 -16.34 0.92
C ALA A 158 32.61 -14.99 0.31
N LEU A 159 31.47 -14.45 0.77
CA LEU A 159 30.85 -13.23 0.25
C LEU A 159 30.77 -12.10 1.30
N GLU A 160 31.40 -12.26 2.46
CA GLU A 160 31.44 -11.25 3.52
C GLU A 160 32.36 -10.06 3.20
N GLY A 161 33.20 -10.15 2.17
CA GLY A 161 34.06 -9.07 1.73
C GLY A 161 33.29 -7.82 1.34
N ILE A 162 33.85 -6.64 1.62
CA ILE A 162 33.30 -5.36 1.19
C ILE A 162 33.51 -5.24 -0.31
N ALA A 163 32.39 -5.09 -1.04
CA ALA A 163 32.40 -4.86 -2.48
C ALA A 163 32.49 -3.34 -2.79
N PHE A 164 31.51 -2.80 -3.42
CA PHE A 164 31.45 -1.42 -3.87
C PHE A 164 30.59 -0.58 -2.89
N GLY A 165 31.08 0.60 -2.54
CA GLY A 165 30.30 1.56 -1.75
C GLY A 165 30.05 1.15 -0.26
N GLY A 166 30.83 0.22 0.30
CA GLY A 166 30.66 -0.24 1.68
C GLY A 166 29.61 -1.36 1.85
N PHE A 167 29.05 -1.87 0.76
CA PHE A 167 28.11 -3.00 0.76
C PHE A 167 28.86 -4.33 0.62
N SER A 168 28.33 -5.41 1.24
CA SER A 168 28.87 -6.75 1.05
C SER A 168 28.51 -7.31 -0.34
N TRP A 169 29.34 -8.21 -0.87
CA TRP A 169 29.04 -8.91 -2.12
C TRP A 169 27.72 -9.68 -2.05
N LEU A 170 27.46 -10.31 -0.91
CA LEU A 170 26.22 -11.05 -0.68
C LEU A 170 25.00 -10.14 -0.84
N LEU A 171 25.01 -8.94 -0.24
CA LEU A 171 23.91 -7.99 -0.35
C LEU A 171 23.69 -7.55 -1.81
N LEU A 172 24.76 -7.28 -2.56
CA LEU A 172 24.64 -6.88 -3.97
C LEU A 172 24.07 -7.99 -4.85
N ILE A 173 24.46 -9.24 -4.62
CA ILE A 173 23.91 -10.40 -5.34
C ILE A 173 22.40 -10.53 -5.03
N VAL A 174 22.01 -10.48 -3.77
CA VAL A 174 20.59 -10.58 -3.36
C VAL A 174 19.78 -9.44 -3.93
N LEU A 175 20.28 -8.20 -3.90
CA LEU A 175 19.66 -7.05 -4.55
C LEU A 175 19.47 -7.29 -6.05
N GLY A 176 20.48 -7.81 -6.74
CA GLY A 176 20.41 -8.14 -8.16
C GLY A 176 19.35 -9.19 -8.47
N VAL A 177 19.27 -10.25 -7.67
CA VAL A 177 18.25 -11.30 -7.83
C VAL A 177 16.84 -10.75 -7.64
N ILE A 178 16.61 -9.94 -6.58
CA ILE A 178 15.31 -9.33 -6.33
C ILE A 178 14.94 -8.34 -7.44
N LEU A 179 15.90 -7.57 -7.94
CA LEU A 179 15.69 -6.66 -9.07
C LEU A 179 15.27 -7.40 -10.34
N VAL A 180 15.97 -8.48 -10.68
CA VAL A 180 15.62 -9.35 -11.82
C VAL A 180 14.22 -9.94 -11.63
N TYR A 181 13.90 -10.39 -10.43
CA TYR A 181 12.54 -10.86 -10.10
C TYR A 181 11.49 -9.78 -10.34
N TYR A 182 11.72 -8.53 -9.92
CA TYR A 182 10.77 -7.44 -10.13
C TYR A 182 10.59 -7.10 -11.62
N ILE A 183 11.69 -7.08 -12.38
CA ILE A 183 11.63 -6.88 -13.84
C ILE A 183 10.83 -8.00 -14.50
N ALA A 184 11.11 -9.26 -14.15
CA ALA A 184 10.37 -10.40 -14.65
C ALA A 184 8.89 -10.35 -14.26
N ALA A 185 8.58 -9.99 -13.01
CA ALA A 185 7.21 -9.83 -12.54
C ALA A 185 6.43 -8.74 -13.28
N THR A 186 7.11 -7.66 -13.69
CA THR A 186 6.50 -6.58 -14.49
C THR A 186 6.10 -7.04 -15.90
N LEU A 187 6.82 -8.03 -16.45
CA LEU A 187 6.54 -8.57 -17.79
C LEU A 187 5.46 -9.66 -17.78
N LEU A 188 5.12 -10.20 -16.61
CA LEU A 188 4.09 -11.22 -16.46
C LEU A 188 2.70 -10.59 -16.32
N PRO A 189 1.63 -11.24 -16.83
CA PRO A 189 0.27 -10.75 -16.63
C PRO A 189 -0.13 -10.84 -15.15
N VAL A 190 0.02 -9.72 -14.47
CA VAL A 190 -0.13 -9.56 -13.01
C VAL A 190 -1.50 -10.02 -12.53
N ASP A 191 -2.57 -9.79 -13.31
CA ASP A 191 -3.95 -10.13 -12.96
C ASP A 191 -4.16 -11.63 -12.70
N LYS A 192 -3.50 -12.50 -13.49
CA LYS A 192 -3.60 -13.96 -13.32
C LYS A 192 -2.85 -14.46 -12.08
N ILE A 193 -1.73 -13.81 -11.76
CA ILE A 193 -0.89 -14.17 -10.61
C ILE A 193 -1.49 -13.62 -9.33
N ILE A 194 -1.85 -12.34 -9.31
CA ILE A 194 -2.49 -11.68 -8.17
C ILE A 194 -3.81 -12.37 -7.81
N GLY A 195 -4.66 -12.64 -8.79
CA GLY A 195 -5.95 -13.30 -8.56
C GLY A 195 -5.85 -14.69 -7.93
N ARG A 196 -4.71 -15.37 -8.07
CA ARG A 196 -4.51 -16.74 -7.54
C ARG A 196 -3.62 -16.79 -6.29
N ILE A 197 -2.60 -15.95 -6.21
CA ILE A 197 -1.59 -15.98 -5.14
C ILE A 197 -1.96 -15.05 -3.97
N TYR A 198 -2.48 -13.86 -4.23
CA TYR A 198 -2.85 -12.89 -3.19
C TYR A 198 -3.86 -13.42 -2.15
N PRO A 199 -4.88 -14.22 -2.50
CA PRO A 199 -5.75 -14.80 -1.48
C PRO A 199 -4.98 -15.68 -0.49
N VAL A 200 -4.01 -16.46 -0.96
CA VAL A 200 -3.20 -17.35 -0.10
C VAL A 200 -2.35 -16.52 0.87
N PHE A 201 -1.66 -15.48 0.37
CA PHE A 201 -0.88 -14.59 1.21
C PHE A 201 -1.74 -13.74 2.14
N GLY A 202 -2.90 -13.27 1.68
CA GLY A 202 -3.84 -12.53 2.52
C GLY A 202 -4.37 -13.34 3.69
N PHE A 203 -4.67 -14.62 3.48
CA PHE A 203 -5.07 -15.53 4.56
C PHE A 203 -3.90 -15.91 5.48
N ALA A 204 -2.67 -15.94 4.98
CA ALA A 204 -1.50 -16.23 5.80
C ALA A 204 -1.10 -15.06 6.71
N LEU A 205 -1.53 -13.84 6.40
CA LEU A 205 -1.28 -12.62 7.19
C LEU A 205 -2.37 -12.34 8.23
N LEU A 206 -3.53 -12.96 8.11
CA LEU A 206 -4.64 -12.87 9.08
C LEU A 206 -4.52 -13.93 10.16
#